data_6738ddd652a977bded3b608faaee5c65
#
_entry.id   6738ddd652a977bded3b608faaee5c65
#
_cell.length_a   1.000
_cell.length_b   1.000
_cell.length_c   1.000
_cell.angle_alpha   90.00
_cell.angle_beta   90.00
_cell.angle_gamma   90.00
#
_symmetry.space_group_name_H-M   'P 1'
#
loop_
_entity.id
_entity.type
_entity.pdbx_description
1 polymer ?
#
loop_
_entity_poly.entity_id
_entity_poly.type
_entity_poly.pdbx_seq_one_letter_code
_entity_poly.pdbx_strand_id
1 'polypeptide(L)'
;MSGGQQQRVALARALAPKPRLLLLDEPFSSLDVDLRERLAQEVRVILKDSGTTALLVTHDQLEAFAVGDVIGVMDKGHLAQWDDAYTLYHRPATRFVAQFIGHGVFAPAQIVATTLGQPGARVRTPLGDLDDVAGCPLPDAFPNGECDVLLRADDIVHDDASPVRALIERKAFRGSEFLLTLRLEGGQRVMAHVPSHHDHQVGEWIGIRAEVDHVVTFPRQTAAATG
;
A
#
# COMPACT_ATOMS: atom_id res chain seq x y z
N MET A 1 -8.07 -35.94 -2.48
CA MET A 1 -7.47 -34.84 -3.27
C MET A 1 -7.22 -33.69 -2.31
N SER A 2 -6.02 -33.07 -2.38
CA SER A 2 -5.74 -31.83 -1.61
C SER A 2 -6.56 -30.66 -2.15
N GLY A 3 -6.75 -29.59 -1.37
CA GLY A 3 -7.47 -28.39 -1.80
C GLY A 3 -6.91 -27.80 -3.09
N GLY A 4 -5.59 -27.70 -3.22
CA GLY A 4 -4.96 -27.24 -4.47
C GLY A 4 -5.18 -28.15 -5.66
N GLN A 5 -5.26 -29.49 -5.46
CA GLN A 5 -5.62 -30.42 -6.54
C GLN A 5 -7.08 -30.21 -7.00
N GLN A 6 -8.00 -30.01 -6.07
CA GLN A 6 -9.39 -29.71 -6.38
C GLN A 6 -9.51 -28.43 -7.20
N GLN A 7 -8.76 -27.39 -6.82
CA GLN A 7 -8.76 -26.10 -7.50
C GLN A 7 -8.22 -26.20 -8.93
N ARG A 8 -7.10 -26.92 -9.13
CA ARG A 8 -6.56 -27.16 -10.48
C ARG A 8 -7.55 -27.94 -11.38
N VAL A 9 -8.25 -28.92 -10.83
CA VAL A 9 -9.28 -29.66 -11.57
C VAL A 9 -10.47 -28.76 -11.91
N ALA A 10 -10.92 -27.92 -10.99
CA ALA A 10 -11.99 -26.97 -11.24
C ALA A 10 -11.61 -25.97 -12.36
N LEU A 11 -10.41 -25.43 -12.31
CA LEU A 11 -9.88 -24.53 -13.33
C LEU A 11 -9.78 -25.23 -14.70
N ALA A 12 -9.22 -26.44 -14.75
CA ALA A 12 -9.13 -27.21 -15.99
C ALA A 12 -10.50 -27.48 -16.60
N ARG A 13 -11.50 -27.82 -15.78
CA ARG A 13 -12.90 -28.01 -16.24
C ARG A 13 -13.50 -26.72 -16.79
N ALA A 14 -13.24 -25.58 -16.15
CA ALA A 14 -13.74 -24.28 -16.58
C ALA A 14 -13.09 -23.80 -17.90
N LEU A 15 -11.82 -24.14 -18.13
CA LEU A 15 -11.07 -23.76 -19.33
C LEU A 15 -11.29 -24.73 -20.50
N ALA A 16 -11.65 -25.98 -20.24
CA ALA A 16 -11.82 -27.02 -21.30
C ALA A 16 -12.75 -26.60 -22.45
N PRO A 17 -13.87 -25.91 -22.24
CA PRO A 17 -14.74 -25.43 -23.31
C PRO A 17 -14.19 -24.19 -24.04
N LYS A 18 -13.00 -23.68 -23.69
CA LYS A 18 -12.36 -22.46 -24.22
C LYS A 18 -13.28 -21.23 -24.12
N PRO A 19 -13.68 -20.84 -22.91
CA PRO A 19 -14.58 -19.71 -22.71
C PRO A 19 -13.91 -18.39 -23.11
N ARG A 20 -14.68 -17.41 -23.55
CA ARG A 20 -14.19 -16.04 -23.80
C ARG A 20 -13.94 -15.27 -22.52
N LEU A 21 -14.67 -15.61 -21.45
CA LEU A 21 -14.58 -14.98 -20.13
C LEU A 21 -14.68 -16.07 -19.06
N LEU A 22 -13.72 -16.08 -18.14
CA LEU A 22 -13.72 -16.91 -16.93
C LEU A 22 -14.03 -16.06 -15.71
N LEU A 23 -14.97 -16.49 -14.90
CA LEU A 23 -15.30 -15.84 -13.62
C LEU A 23 -14.74 -16.67 -12.47
N LEU A 24 -13.96 -16.05 -11.60
CA LEU A 24 -13.34 -16.66 -10.44
C LEU A 24 -13.80 -15.89 -9.19
N ASP A 25 -14.59 -16.55 -8.35
CA ASP A 25 -15.10 -15.98 -7.11
C ASP A 25 -14.36 -16.61 -5.92
N GLU A 26 -13.52 -15.82 -5.24
CA GLU A 26 -12.67 -16.23 -4.13
C GLU A 26 -11.95 -17.58 -4.33
N PRO A 27 -11.26 -17.79 -5.47
CA PRO A 27 -10.80 -19.12 -5.86
C PRO A 27 -9.74 -19.71 -4.92
N PHE A 28 -9.08 -18.92 -4.09
CA PHE A 28 -7.99 -19.39 -3.23
C PHE A 28 -8.29 -19.30 -1.72
N SER A 29 -9.50 -18.88 -1.33
CA SER A 29 -9.88 -18.60 0.06
C SER A 29 -9.76 -19.78 1.02
N SER A 30 -9.85 -21.02 0.51
CA SER A 30 -9.76 -22.25 1.32
C SER A 30 -8.35 -22.84 1.44
N LEU A 31 -7.32 -22.14 0.91
CA LEU A 31 -5.95 -22.65 0.85
C LEU A 31 -5.06 -22.03 1.93
N ASP A 32 -4.02 -22.76 2.33
CA ASP A 32 -2.94 -22.20 3.14
C ASP A 32 -2.12 -21.15 2.34
N VAL A 33 -1.38 -20.29 3.05
CA VAL A 33 -0.70 -19.13 2.45
C VAL A 33 0.28 -19.54 1.37
N ASP A 34 1.15 -20.53 1.62
CA ASP A 34 2.19 -20.95 0.68
C ASP A 34 1.60 -21.56 -0.59
N LEU A 35 0.53 -22.32 -0.45
CA LEU A 35 -0.17 -22.95 -1.57
C LEU A 35 -0.95 -21.90 -2.37
N ARG A 36 -1.53 -20.93 -1.70
CA ARG A 36 -2.27 -19.82 -2.29
C ARG A 36 -1.40 -18.98 -3.23
N GLU A 37 -0.23 -18.53 -2.76
CA GLU A 37 0.70 -17.74 -3.56
C GLU A 37 1.17 -18.49 -4.81
N ARG A 38 1.58 -19.76 -4.65
CA ARG A 38 2.01 -20.58 -5.79
C ARG A 38 0.89 -20.80 -6.79
N LEU A 39 -0.33 -21.09 -6.31
CA LEU A 39 -1.46 -21.36 -7.17
C LEU A 39 -1.94 -20.11 -7.91
N ALA A 40 -1.91 -18.95 -7.26
CA ALA A 40 -2.22 -17.66 -7.90
C ALA A 40 -1.29 -17.40 -9.09
N GLN A 41 0.02 -17.61 -8.91
CA GLN A 41 0.99 -17.49 -10.01
C GLN A 41 0.77 -18.51 -11.12
N GLU A 42 0.50 -19.78 -10.78
CA GLU A 42 0.19 -20.83 -11.78
C GLU A 42 -1.07 -20.46 -12.58
N VAL A 43 -2.12 -19.99 -11.90
CA VAL A 43 -3.37 -19.55 -12.55
C VAL A 43 -3.12 -18.39 -13.51
N ARG A 44 -2.32 -17.39 -13.10
CA ARG A 44 -1.91 -16.30 -13.99
C ARG A 44 -1.25 -16.82 -15.27
N VAL A 45 -0.28 -17.72 -15.16
CA VAL A 45 0.42 -18.32 -16.32
C VAL A 45 -0.58 -19.04 -17.22
N ILE A 46 -1.45 -19.88 -16.67
CA ILE A 46 -2.46 -20.63 -17.43
C ILE A 46 -3.42 -19.68 -18.18
N LEU A 47 -3.87 -18.62 -17.52
CA LEU A 47 -4.75 -17.63 -18.14
C LEU A 47 -4.06 -16.90 -19.31
N LYS A 48 -2.80 -16.52 -19.12
CA LYS A 48 -2.00 -15.87 -20.16
C LYS A 48 -1.76 -16.81 -21.37
N ASP A 49 -1.39 -18.05 -21.11
CA ASP A 49 -1.11 -19.05 -22.16
C ASP A 49 -2.39 -19.43 -22.95
N SER A 50 -3.52 -19.47 -22.25
CA SER A 50 -4.81 -19.76 -22.89
C SER A 50 -5.41 -18.58 -23.65
N GLY A 51 -4.92 -17.35 -23.42
CA GLY A 51 -5.49 -16.12 -23.96
C GLY A 51 -6.91 -15.83 -23.45
N THR A 52 -7.31 -16.44 -22.32
CA THR A 52 -8.66 -16.30 -21.76
C THR A 52 -8.73 -15.06 -20.88
N THR A 53 -9.71 -14.18 -21.14
CA THR A 53 -10.02 -13.08 -20.24
C THR A 53 -10.62 -13.65 -18.95
N ALA A 54 -10.14 -13.17 -17.79
CA ALA A 54 -10.66 -13.59 -16.50
C ALA A 54 -11.08 -12.39 -15.65
N LEU A 55 -12.15 -12.56 -14.89
CA LEU A 55 -12.54 -11.66 -13.81
C LEU A 55 -12.39 -12.41 -12.49
N LEU A 56 -11.47 -11.95 -11.66
CA LEU A 56 -11.23 -12.46 -10.32
C LEU A 56 -11.90 -11.55 -9.29
N VAL A 57 -12.70 -12.12 -8.41
CA VAL A 57 -13.20 -11.45 -7.20
C VAL A 57 -12.48 -12.05 -6.01
N THR A 58 -11.84 -11.20 -5.21
CA THR A 58 -11.14 -11.61 -3.99
C THR A 58 -11.12 -10.46 -2.98
N HIS A 59 -11.01 -10.79 -1.70
CA HIS A 59 -10.73 -9.83 -0.63
C HIS A 59 -9.25 -9.83 -0.22
N ASP A 60 -8.43 -10.69 -0.82
CA ASP A 60 -6.99 -10.78 -0.57
C ASP A 60 -6.22 -9.92 -1.60
N GLN A 61 -5.49 -8.93 -1.10
CA GLN A 61 -4.72 -8.01 -1.93
C GLN A 61 -3.57 -8.72 -2.66
N LEU A 62 -2.93 -9.69 -2.00
CA LEU A 62 -1.80 -10.42 -2.59
C LEU A 62 -2.26 -11.31 -3.76
N GLU A 63 -3.45 -11.90 -3.64
CA GLU A 63 -4.08 -12.64 -4.75
C GLU A 63 -4.35 -11.71 -5.94
N ALA A 64 -4.96 -10.55 -5.67
CA ALA A 64 -5.24 -9.57 -6.71
C ALA A 64 -3.95 -9.09 -7.40
N PHE A 65 -2.89 -8.82 -6.64
CA PHE A 65 -1.59 -8.39 -7.18
C PHE A 65 -0.89 -9.50 -7.97
N ALA A 66 -1.02 -10.75 -7.53
CA ALA A 66 -0.39 -11.88 -8.20
C ALA A 66 -1.05 -12.22 -9.55
N VAL A 67 -2.37 -12.10 -9.66
CA VAL A 67 -3.14 -12.56 -10.83
C VAL A 67 -3.54 -11.42 -11.76
N GLY A 68 -3.94 -10.26 -11.23
CA GLY A 68 -4.55 -9.17 -11.98
C GLY A 68 -3.55 -8.43 -12.87
N ASP A 69 -3.95 -8.10 -14.08
CA ASP A 69 -3.25 -7.09 -14.91
C ASP A 69 -3.75 -5.69 -14.55
N VAL A 70 -5.04 -5.59 -14.26
CA VAL A 70 -5.72 -4.40 -13.78
C VAL A 70 -6.61 -4.81 -12.62
N ILE A 71 -6.67 -3.99 -11.59
CA ILE A 71 -7.33 -4.28 -10.33
C ILE A 71 -8.34 -3.17 -10.02
N GLY A 72 -9.57 -3.55 -9.72
CA GLY A 72 -10.62 -2.67 -9.28
C GLY A 72 -10.79 -2.72 -7.76
N VAL A 73 -10.63 -1.59 -7.09
CA VAL A 73 -10.93 -1.46 -5.66
C VAL A 73 -12.36 -0.98 -5.49
N MET A 74 -13.17 -1.78 -4.79
CA MET A 74 -14.58 -1.48 -4.54
C MET A 74 -14.78 -0.93 -3.12
N ASP A 75 -15.55 0.14 -2.98
CA ASP A 75 -16.02 0.68 -1.70
C ASP A 75 -17.54 0.90 -1.75
N LYS A 76 -18.26 0.26 -0.86
CA LYS A 76 -19.74 0.41 -0.68
C LYS A 76 -20.52 0.34 -2.01
N GLY A 77 -20.12 -0.59 -2.88
CA GLY A 77 -20.77 -0.81 -4.18
C GLY A 77 -20.30 0.13 -5.29
N HIS A 78 -19.35 1.00 -5.04
CA HIS A 78 -18.74 1.89 -6.03
C HIS A 78 -17.31 1.47 -6.34
N LEU A 79 -16.91 1.63 -7.61
CA LEU A 79 -15.53 1.46 -8.03
C LEU A 79 -14.72 2.70 -7.61
N ALA A 80 -13.86 2.55 -6.58
CA ALA A 80 -13.07 3.63 -6.02
C ALA A 80 -11.83 3.95 -6.87
N GLN A 81 -11.20 2.92 -7.46
CA GLN A 81 -10.07 3.06 -8.39
C GLN A 81 -9.94 1.80 -9.24
N TRP A 82 -9.43 1.97 -10.47
CA TRP A 82 -9.19 0.91 -11.44
C TRP A 82 -7.84 1.14 -12.10
N ASP A 83 -6.83 0.38 -11.66
CA ASP A 83 -5.44 0.56 -12.09
C ASP A 83 -4.63 -0.74 -11.95
N ASP A 84 -3.36 -0.72 -12.40
CA ASP A 84 -2.41 -1.79 -12.06
C ASP A 84 -2.01 -1.75 -10.57
N ALA A 85 -1.42 -2.85 -10.10
CA ALA A 85 -1.03 -3.02 -8.69
C ALA A 85 -0.07 -1.91 -8.19
N TYR A 86 0.90 -1.52 -9.02
CA TYR A 86 1.88 -0.50 -8.68
C TYR A 86 1.21 0.87 -8.49
N THR A 87 0.34 1.26 -9.42
CA THR A 87 -0.40 2.54 -9.36
C THR A 87 -1.35 2.57 -8.16
N LEU A 88 -2.05 1.48 -7.85
CA LEU A 88 -2.90 1.40 -6.66
C LEU A 88 -2.13 1.60 -5.35
N TYR A 89 -0.91 1.08 -5.28
CA TYR A 89 -0.06 1.20 -4.09
C TYR A 89 0.57 2.59 -3.97
N HIS A 90 1.19 3.08 -5.07
CA HIS A 90 1.98 4.30 -5.05
C HIS A 90 1.19 5.58 -5.37
N ARG A 91 0.03 5.47 -6.03
CA ARG A 91 -0.82 6.60 -6.43
C ARG A 91 -2.30 6.34 -6.13
N PRO A 92 -2.65 6.03 -4.87
CA PRO A 92 -4.04 5.79 -4.50
C PRO A 92 -4.87 7.06 -4.72
N ALA A 93 -6.00 6.91 -5.42
CA ALA A 93 -6.87 8.04 -5.78
C ALA A 93 -7.63 8.60 -4.57
N THR A 94 -7.85 7.80 -3.54
CA THR A 94 -8.61 8.19 -2.35
C THR A 94 -7.93 7.70 -1.07
N ARG A 95 -8.27 8.33 0.06
CA ARG A 95 -7.81 7.85 1.38
C ARG A 95 -8.26 6.40 1.66
N PHE A 96 -9.44 6.03 1.19
CA PHE A 96 -9.93 4.65 1.32
C PHE A 96 -9.00 3.68 0.61
N VAL A 97 -8.66 3.93 -0.67
CA VAL A 97 -7.71 3.09 -1.40
C VAL A 97 -6.35 3.06 -0.73
N ALA A 98 -5.84 4.22 -0.28
CA ALA A 98 -4.56 4.31 0.42
C ALA A 98 -4.51 3.46 1.71
N GLN A 99 -5.61 3.41 2.46
CA GLN A 99 -5.73 2.61 3.69
C GLN A 99 -6.00 1.13 3.40
N PHE A 100 -6.80 0.85 2.36
CA PHE A 100 -7.14 -0.51 1.97
C PHE A 100 -5.94 -1.23 1.34
N ILE A 101 -5.18 -0.54 0.49
CA ILE A 101 -3.99 -1.08 -0.18
C ILE A 101 -2.73 -0.75 0.65
N GLY A 102 -2.30 -1.73 1.45
CA GLY A 102 -1.10 -1.63 2.27
C GLY A 102 -1.28 -0.85 3.58
N HIS A 103 -0.24 -0.82 4.37
CA HIS A 103 -0.22 -0.18 5.69
C HIS A 103 0.38 1.22 5.60
N GLY A 104 -0.47 2.24 5.37
CA GLY A 104 -0.05 3.63 5.33
C GLY A 104 -0.58 4.45 6.51
N VAL A 105 0.16 5.48 6.88
CA VAL A 105 -0.21 6.46 7.89
C VAL A 105 -0.33 7.82 7.22
N PHE A 106 -1.33 8.62 7.63
CA PHE A 106 -1.46 9.99 7.18
C PHE A 106 -0.81 10.92 8.19
N ALA A 107 0.28 11.56 7.77
CA ALA A 107 0.99 12.54 8.59
C ALA A 107 0.58 13.96 8.19
N PRO A 108 0.34 14.87 9.16
CA PRO A 108 0.07 16.27 8.86
C PRO A 108 1.28 16.89 8.16
N ALA A 109 1.00 17.64 7.11
CA ALA A 109 2.04 18.26 6.31
C ALA A 109 1.60 19.64 5.79
N GLN A 110 2.58 20.41 5.29
CA GLN A 110 2.36 21.71 4.68
C GLN A 110 3.13 21.84 3.37
N ILE A 111 2.47 22.25 2.33
CA ILE A 111 3.10 22.60 1.05
C ILE A 111 3.90 23.89 1.25
N VAL A 112 5.22 23.84 1.07
CA VAL A 112 6.13 24.95 1.35
C VAL A 112 6.50 25.73 0.11
N ALA A 113 6.66 25.06 -1.02
CA ALA A 113 6.97 25.69 -2.30
C ALA A 113 6.45 24.85 -3.48
N THR A 114 5.93 25.57 -4.47
CA THR A 114 5.73 25.04 -5.82
C THR A 114 6.66 25.86 -6.73
N THR A 115 7.60 25.20 -7.40
CA THR A 115 8.44 25.91 -8.37
C THR A 115 7.63 26.07 -9.66
N LEU A 116 7.29 27.30 -10.00
CA LEU A 116 6.60 27.63 -11.27
C LEU A 116 7.35 26.99 -12.44
N GLY A 117 6.72 26.07 -13.16
CA GLY A 117 7.25 25.44 -14.36
C GLY A 117 8.04 24.15 -14.14
N GLN A 118 8.16 23.64 -12.90
CA GLN A 118 8.67 22.29 -12.63
C GLN A 118 7.56 21.42 -12.00
N PRO A 119 7.45 20.15 -12.39
CA PRO A 119 6.61 19.21 -11.67
C PRO A 119 7.26 18.94 -10.31
N GLY A 120 6.54 19.22 -9.24
CA GLY A 120 6.98 18.93 -7.88
C GLY A 120 6.73 20.07 -6.90
N ALA A 121 6.15 19.74 -5.77
CA ALA A 121 6.04 20.64 -4.62
C ALA A 121 6.94 20.11 -3.50
N ARG A 122 7.51 21.02 -2.72
CA ARG A 122 8.18 20.65 -1.46
C ARG A 122 7.14 20.62 -0.36
N VAL A 123 7.10 19.53 0.39
CA VAL A 123 6.14 19.33 1.48
C VAL A 123 6.90 19.17 2.79
N ARG A 124 6.58 20.02 3.76
CA ARG A 124 7.13 19.94 5.12
C ARG A 124 6.30 18.97 5.95
N THR A 125 6.97 17.97 6.52
CA THR A 125 6.40 16.94 7.37
C THR A 125 7.10 16.90 8.74
N PRO A 126 6.58 16.16 9.72
CA PRO A 126 7.29 15.89 10.97
C PRO A 126 8.62 15.13 10.80
N LEU A 127 8.85 14.50 9.64
CA LEU A 127 10.08 13.79 9.29
C LEU A 127 11.07 14.65 8.51
N GLY A 128 10.76 15.92 8.29
CA GLY A 128 11.52 16.85 7.47
C GLY A 128 10.83 17.27 6.20
N ASP A 129 11.54 18.01 5.37
CA ASP A 129 11.03 18.44 4.06
C ASP A 129 11.22 17.30 3.05
N LEU A 130 10.14 16.95 2.35
CA LEU A 130 10.11 15.95 1.27
C LEU A 130 10.06 16.69 -0.06
N ASP A 131 11.00 16.36 -0.96
CA ASP A 131 11.06 16.89 -2.31
C ASP A 131 10.42 15.94 -3.31
N ASP A 132 10.00 16.47 -4.44
CA ASP A 132 9.39 15.78 -5.59
C ASP A 132 8.04 15.14 -5.31
N VAL A 133 7.04 15.98 -5.30
CA VAL A 133 5.64 15.57 -5.15
C VAL A 133 5.03 15.38 -6.54
N ALA A 134 5.41 14.31 -7.23
CA ALA A 134 4.79 13.94 -8.50
C ALA A 134 3.32 13.54 -8.25
N GLY A 135 2.39 14.44 -8.52
CA GLY A 135 0.95 14.21 -8.38
C GLY A 135 0.30 14.92 -7.21
N CYS A 136 1.02 15.81 -6.51
CA CYS A 136 0.37 16.72 -5.58
C CYS A 136 -0.68 17.56 -6.34
N PRO A 137 -1.95 17.59 -5.90
CA PRO A 137 -2.93 18.48 -6.47
C PRO A 137 -2.44 19.92 -6.41
N LEU A 138 -2.83 20.73 -7.41
CA LEU A 138 -2.49 22.14 -7.48
C LEU A 138 -2.86 22.87 -6.17
N PRO A 139 -2.12 23.93 -5.79
CA PRO A 139 -2.31 24.68 -4.54
C PRO A 139 -3.75 25.08 -4.20
N ASP A 140 -4.60 25.27 -5.22
CA ASP A 140 -6.00 25.63 -5.04
C ASP A 140 -6.85 24.52 -4.38
N ALA A 141 -6.38 23.27 -4.41
CA ALA A 141 -7.04 22.15 -3.74
C ALA A 141 -6.78 22.09 -2.23
N PHE A 142 -5.78 22.85 -1.75
CA PHE A 142 -5.38 22.87 -0.34
C PHE A 142 -5.40 24.30 0.20
N PRO A 143 -6.52 24.78 0.74
CA PRO A 143 -6.59 26.08 1.40
C PRO A 143 -5.48 26.17 2.47
N ASN A 144 -4.69 27.24 2.46
CA ASN A 144 -3.55 27.47 3.35
C ASN A 144 -2.37 26.50 3.18
N GLY A 145 -2.33 25.67 2.10
CA GLY A 145 -1.26 24.69 1.88
C GLY A 145 -1.23 23.52 2.87
N GLU A 146 -2.24 23.38 3.73
CA GLU A 146 -2.34 22.26 4.69
C GLU A 146 -2.83 21.00 4.00
N CYS A 147 -2.09 19.90 4.18
CA CYS A 147 -2.43 18.57 3.65
C CYS A 147 -2.06 17.48 4.64
N ASP A 148 -2.48 16.26 4.34
CA ASP A 148 -1.94 15.05 4.95
C ASP A 148 -1.16 14.29 3.90
N VAL A 149 0.06 13.88 4.24
CA VAL A 149 0.92 13.02 3.41
C VAL A 149 0.70 11.57 3.80
N LEU A 150 0.53 10.71 2.81
CA LEU A 150 0.60 9.27 2.99
C LEU A 150 2.06 8.86 3.15
N LEU A 151 2.37 8.20 4.26
CA LEU A 151 3.66 7.57 4.53
C LEU A 151 3.43 6.07 4.71
N ARG A 152 4.12 5.28 3.93
CA ARG A 152 4.11 3.83 4.03
C ARG A 152 5.24 3.34 4.92
N ALA A 153 5.18 2.08 5.35
CA ALA A 153 6.21 1.52 6.20
C ALA A 153 7.57 1.35 5.50
N ASP A 154 7.56 1.21 4.19
CA ASP A 154 8.74 1.16 3.31
C ASP A 154 9.34 2.53 3.01
N ASP A 155 8.58 3.61 3.21
CA ASP A 155 9.08 4.98 3.10
C ASP A 155 9.94 5.40 4.31
N ILE A 156 9.92 4.66 5.40
CA ILE A 156 10.60 5.02 6.65
C ILE A 156 11.72 4.03 6.92
N VAL A 157 12.95 4.53 6.89
CA VAL A 157 14.13 3.71 7.12
C VAL A 157 14.82 4.07 8.44
N HIS A 158 15.45 3.08 9.06
CA HIS A 158 16.30 3.26 10.22
C HIS A 158 17.60 3.97 9.81
N ASP A 159 17.97 5.02 10.53
CA ASP A 159 19.20 5.79 10.29
C ASP A 159 19.71 6.37 11.62
N ASP A 160 20.75 5.77 12.19
CA ASP A 160 21.34 6.19 13.46
C ASP A 160 21.91 7.63 13.40
N ALA A 161 22.26 8.11 12.20
CA ALA A 161 22.79 9.46 12.01
C ALA A 161 21.69 10.52 11.88
N SER A 162 20.43 10.10 11.74
CA SER A 162 19.30 11.01 11.57
C SER A 162 19.04 11.87 12.83
N PRO A 163 18.80 13.18 12.67
CA PRO A 163 18.36 14.03 13.77
C PRO A 163 16.90 13.73 14.19
N VAL A 164 16.12 13.07 13.34
CA VAL A 164 14.74 12.72 13.66
C VAL A 164 14.72 11.44 14.48
N ARG A 165 14.22 11.53 15.72
CA ARG A 165 14.13 10.41 16.63
C ARG A 165 12.69 9.94 16.80
N ALA A 166 12.52 8.63 16.95
CA ALA A 166 11.22 8.03 17.19
C ALA A 166 11.29 6.93 18.24
N LEU A 167 10.27 6.87 19.08
CA LEU A 167 10.12 5.85 20.12
C LEU A 167 9.44 4.63 19.53
N ILE A 168 10.00 3.44 19.73
CA ILE A 168 9.36 2.17 19.34
C ILE A 168 8.22 1.88 20.33
N GLU A 169 6.97 2.02 19.88
CA GLU A 169 5.79 1.67 20.67
C GLU A 169 5.36 0.21 20.51
N ARG A 170 5.54 -0.35 19.30
CA ARG A 170 5.16 -1.74 18.97
C ARG A 170 6.16 -2.33 17.98
N LYS A 171 6.38 -3.63 18.09
CA LYS A 171 7.28 -4.40 17.25
C LYS A 171 6.60 -5.71 16.87
N ALA A 172 6.47 -5.99 15.58
CA ALA A 172 5.94 -7.23 15.05
C ALA A 172 6.99 -7.91 14.17
N PHE A 173 7.42 -9.10 14.55
CA PHE A 173 8.36 -9.90 13.76
C PHE A 173 7.66 -10.53 12.57
N ARG A 174 8.21 -10.35 11.37
CA ARG A 174 7.70 -10.88 10.10
C ARG A 174 8.71 -11.78 9.37
N GLY A 175 9.64 -12.37 10.10
CA GLY A 175 10.70 -13.23 9.56
C GLY A 175 11.95 -12.45 9.18
N SER A 176 12.06 -12.00 7.94
CA SER A 176 13.21 -11.21 7.45
C SER A 176 13.26 -9.79 7.98
N GLU A 177 12.15 -9.28 8.50
CA GLU A 177 12.01 -7.90 8.95
C GLU A 177 11.12 -7.78 10.19
N PHE A 178 11.21 -6.62 10.84
CA PHE A 178 10.26 -6.15 11.82
C PHE A 178 9.38 -5.05 11.22
N LEU A 179 8.08 -5.12 11.48
CA LEU A 179 7.20 -3.97 11.32
C LEU A 179 7.13 -3.23 12.66
N LEU A 180 7.67 -2.02 12.69
CA LEU A 180 7.68 -1.17 13.87
C LEU A 180 6.55 -0.14 13.78
N THR A 181 5.89 0.12 14.91
CA THR A 181 5.07 1.32 15.10
C THR A 181 5.90 2.29 15.92
N LEU A 182 6.18 3.44 15.35
CA LEU A 182 7.08 4.45 15.89
C LEU A 182 6.29 5.71 16.25
N ARG A 183 6.60 6.32 17.37
CA ARG A 183 6.04 7.61 17.78
C ARG A 183 7.13 8.68 17.75
N LEU A 184 6.92 9.70 16.94
CA LEU A 184 7.79 10.88 16.86
C LEU A 184 7.68 11.72 18.14
N GLU A 185 8.64 12.61 18.38
CA GLU A 185 8.62 13.55 19.52
C GLU A 185 7.36 14.42 19.54
N GLY A 186 6.84 14.80 18.36
CA GLY A 186 5.59 15.53 18.20
C GLY A 186 4.30 14.71 18.42
N GLY A 187 4.43 13.43 18.82
CA GLY A 187 3.30 12.55 19.11
C GLY A 187 2.70 11.84 17.89
N GLN A 188 3.08 12.19 16.67
CA GLN A 188 2.63 11.50 15.46
C GLN A 188 3.19 10.07 15.41
N ARG A 189 2.38 9.16 14.86
CA ARG A 189 2.80 7.78 14.65
C ARG A 189 3.12 7.54 13.18
N VAL A 190 4.18 6.77 12.95
CA VAL A 190 4.57 6.26 11.63
C VAL A 190 4.89 4.77 11.75
N MET A 191 4.96 4.09 10.63
CA MET A 191 5.35 2.69 10.57
C MET A 191 6.65 2.57 9.80
N ALA A 192 7.49 1.59 10.13
CA ALA A 192 8.74 1.33 9.44
C ALA A 192 8.97 -0.17 9.29
N HIS A 193 9.48 -0.57 8.13
CA HIS A 193 10.09 -1.88 7.93
C HIS A 193 11.56 -1.80 8.29
N VAL A 194 12.01 -2.62 9.24
CA VAL A 194 13.40 -2.68 9.67
C VAL A 194 13.91 -4.11 9.55
N PRO A 195 15.05 -4.35 8.88
CA PRO A 195 15.62 -5.69 8.76
C PRO A 195 15.78 -6.38 10.12
N SER A 196 15.51 -7.69 10.17
CA SER A 196 15.43 -8.44 11.42
C SER A 196 16.77 -8.52 12.21
N HIS A 197 17.89 -8.19 11.58
CA HIS A 197 19.19 -8.12 12.26
C HIS A 197 19.40 -6.83 13.06
N HIS A 198 18.53 -5.81 12.91
CA HIS A 198 18.46 -4.63 13.77
C HIS A 198 17.41 -4.87 14.87
N ASP A 199 17.83 -5.56 15.94
CA ASP A 199 16.93 -6.02 17.01
C ASP A 199 16.76 -4.95 18.12
N HIS A 200 16.17 -3.81 17.75
CA HIS A 200 15.78 -2.77 18.70
C HIS A 200 14.61 -3.22 19.60
N GLN A 201 14.55 -2.68 20.82
CA GLN A 201 13.53 -3.05 21.80
C GLN A 201 12.37 -2.01 21.85
N VAL A 202 11.18 -2.48 22.23
CA VAL A 202 10.06 -1.57 22.54
C VAL A 202 10.45 -0.65 23.69
N GLY A 203 10.19 0.64 23.55
CA GLY A 203 10.62 1.69 24.49
C GLY A 203 11.96 2.32 24.15
N GLU A 204 12.66 1.85 23.12
CA GLU A 204 13.90 2.43 22.64
C GLU A 204 13.66 3.59 21.66
N TRP A 205 14.53 4.60 21.70
CA TRP A 205 14.55 5.70 20.74
C TRP A 205 15.56 5.42 19.64
N ILE A 206 15.10 5.36 18.41
CA ILE A 206 15.94 5.15 17.23
C ILE A 206 15.93 6.37 16.31
N GLY A 207 16.98 6.54 15.52
CA GLY A 207 17.01 7.51 14.43
C GLY A 207 16.28 6.96 13.21
N ILE A 208 15.50 7.81 12.54
CA ILE A 208 14.78 7.45 11.32
C ILE A 208 14.83 8.57 10.29
N ARG A 209 14.69 8.23 9.02
CA ARG A 209 14.50 9.20 7.94
C ARG A 209 13.44 8.71 6.96
N ALA A 210 12.84 9.65 6.25
CA ALA A 210 11.97 9.32 5.13
C ALA A 210 12.80 9.16 3.85
N GLU A 211 12.59 8.06 3.14
CA GLU A 211 13.07 7.81 1.77
C GLU A 211 11.86 7.64 0.87
N VAL A 212 11.47 8.69 0.18
CA VAL A 212 10.23 8.73 -0.61
C VAL A 212 10.57 9.07 -2.04
N ASP A 213 10.22 8.21 -2.98
CA ASP A 213 10.39 8.50 -4.41
C ASP A 213 9.28 9.43 -4.92
N HIS A 214 8.11 9.40 -4.30
CA HIS A 214 6.95 10.23 -4.65
C HIS A 214 6.05 10.41 -3.42
N VAL A 215 5.48 11.61 -3.28
CA VAL A 215 4.65 11.97 -2.12
C VAL A 215 3.19 12.07 -2.54
N VAL A 216 2.34 11.26 -1.91
CA VAL A 216 0.89 11.32 -2.12
C VAL A 216 0.26 12.16 -1.04
N THR A 217 -0.45 13.21 -1.44
CA THR A 217 -1.11 14.15 -0.52
C THR A 217 -2.63 14.06 -0.62
N PHE A 218 -3.27 14.27 0.52
CA PHE A 218 -4.73 14.32 0.62
C PHE A 218 -5.17 15.57 1.39
N PRO A 219 -6.38 16.09 1.12
CA PRO A 219 -6.96 17.13 1.94
C PRO A 219 -6.95 16.75 3.41
N ARG A 220 -6.54 17.68 4.28
CA ARG A 220 -6.51 17.44 5.72
C ARG A 220 -7.92 17.15 6.23
N GLN A 221 -8.10 16.02 6.89
CA GLN A 221 -9.34 15.79 7.64
C GLN A 221 -9.26 16.60 8.94
N THR A 222 -9.96 17.72 9.00
CA THR A 222 -10.30 18.32 10.28
C THR A 222 -11.11 17.27 11.03
N ALA A 223 -10.64 16.91 12.24
CA ALA A 223 -11.40 16.03 13.12
C ALA A 223 -12.82 16.60 13.20
N ALA A 224 -13.78 15.92 12.59
CA ALA A 224 -15.17 16.24 12.78
C ALA A 224 -15.41 16.10 14.28
N ALA A 225 -15.81 17.19 14.90
CA ALA A 225 -16.23 17.20 16.29
C ALA A 225 -17.24 16.06 16.45
N THR A 226 -16.85 15.04 17.20
CA THR A 226 -17.74 13.98 17.65
C THR A 226 -18.82 14.66 18.49
N GLY A 227 -19.99 14.87 17.87
CA GLY A 227 -21.22 15.24 18.56
C GLY A 227 -21.99 13.97 18.93
#